data_73a7114d18bb27f0205b701b72740fde
#
_entry.id   73a7114d18bb27f0205b701b72740fde
#
_cell.length_a   1.000
_cell.length_b   1.000
_cell.length_c   1.000
_cell.angle_alpha   90.00
_cell.angle_beta   90.00
_cell.angle_gamma   90.00
#
_symmetry.space_group_name_H-M   'P 1'
#
loop_
_entity.id
_entity.type
_entity.pdbx_description
1 polymer ?
#
loop_
_entity_poly.entity_id
_entity_poly.type
_entity_poly.pdbx_seq_one_letter_code
_entity_poly.pdbx_strand_id
1 'polypeptide(L)'
;MIASATFGAAQGRVRRLRFAPRASVPLETACTVANGVRETLRELLGADCELVLGEPAALGAGAWSLLARDALLFLTRGRRTDIVLVLPQRDARRLVLHAFGEGESLPDGACSALELHALERIAARCSAAFDPLCAERCGGSRPVGIGEVPVCAAYFDLRVHAPLALTLGIGIVRELPEPGPVALISPRALDPVEVEARAVFAEGTIEAAEFVRIRPGTVLKLDTKVGAPASLNVGERRLAAGVAGVVAARTAFLVHDAAFGAAPAS
;
A
#
# COMPACT_ATOMS: atom_id res chain seq x y z
N MET A 1 -52.33 6.36 40.80
CA MET A 1 -52.56 6.36 39.35
C MET A 1 -51.23 6.67 38.70
N ILE A 2 -50.55 5.62 38.22
CA ILE A 2 -49.27 5.74 37.52
C ILE A 2 -49.56 5.55 36.04
N ALA A 3 -49.34 6.60 35.25
CA ALA A 3 -49.56 6.59 33.81
C ALA A 3 -48.42 5.82 33.11
N SER A 4 -48.74 4.69 32.51
CA SER A 4 -47.82 3.95 31.64
C SER A 4 -47.71 4.68 30.27
N ALA A 5 -46.55 5.24 30.00
CA ALA A 5 -46.21 5.75 28.69
C ALA A 5 -45.80 4.59 27.77
N THR A 6 -46.63 4.26 26.82
CA THR A 6 -46.36 3.29 25.77
C THR A 6 -45.40 3.94 24.74
N PHE A 7 -44.16 3.54 24.74
CA PHE A 7 -43.22 3.92 23.68
C PHE A 7 -43.56 3.11 22.41
N GLY A 8 -44.14 3.78 21.43
CA GLY A 8 -44.33 3.22 20.11
C GLY A 8 -42.99 2.93 19.41
N ALA A 9 -42.73 1.66 19.18
CA ALA A 9 -41.59 1.23 18.38
C ALA A 9 -41.73 1.71 16.95
N ALA A 10 -41.04 2.78 16.59
CA ALA A 10 -40.80 3.15 15.20
C ALA A 10 -39.90 2.05 14.58
N GLN A 11 -40.53 1.13 13.83
CA GLN A 11 -39.81 0.20 12.97
C GLN A 11 -39.14 0.98 11.85
N GLY A 12 -37.99 1.57 12.17
CA GLY A 12 -37.07 2.10 11.19
C GLY A 12 -36.53 0.94 10.33
N ARG A 13 -36.98 0.84 9.08
CA ARG A 13 -36.39 -0.05 8.09
C ARG A 13 -34.89 0.26 8.05
N VAL A 14 -34.09 -0.60 8.63
CA VAL A 14 -32.62 -0.58 8.46
C VAL A 14 -32.35 -0.78 6.96
N ARG A 15 -32.10 0.29 6.23
CA ARG A 15 -31.59 0.22 4.88
C ARG A 15 -30.19 -0.40 4.99
N ARG A 16 -30.03 -1.61 4.48
CA ARG A 16 -28.69 -2.16 4.24
C ARG A 16 -27.97 -1.14 3.37
N LEU A 17 -26.96 -0.50 3.94
CA LEU A 17 -26.00 0.27 3.16
C LEU A 17 -25.34 -0.72 2.20
N ARG A 18 -25.79 -0.72 0.94
CA ARG A 18 -25.05 -1.35 -0.13
C ARG A 18 -23.84 -0.44 -0.35
N PHE A 19 -22.73 -0.80 0.23
CA PHE A 19 -21.45 -0.28 -0.24
C PHE A 19 -21.34 -0.74 -1.70
N ALA A 20 -21.30 0.21 -2.63
CA ALA A 20 -20.93 -0.10 -4.00
C ALA A 20 -19.61 -0.89 -3.92
N PRO A 21 -19.45 -2.00 -4.67
CA PRO A 21 -18.19 -2.71 -4.70
C PRO A 21 -17.12 -1.67 -5.00
N ARG A 22 -16.19 -1.46 -4.08
CA ARG A 22 -15.07 -0.56 -4.31
C ARG A 22 -14.26 -1.22 -5.41
N ALA A 23 -14.11 -0.53 -6.54
CA ALA A 23 -13.13 -0.91 -7.53
C ALA A 23 -11.79 -0.95 -6.81
N SER A 24 -11.29 -2.13 -6.50
CA SER A 24 -10.05 -2.30 -5.77
C SER A 24 -9.03 -2.96 -6.68
N VAL A 25 -7.88 -2.32 -6.83
CA VAL A 25 -6.73 -2.96 -7.43
C VAL A 25 -6.19 -3.96 -6.41
N PRO A 26 -6.01 -5.24 -6.76
CA PRO A 26 -5.33 -6.18 -5.88
C PRO A 26 -3.95 -5.64 -5.51
N LEU A 27 -3.61 -5.69 -4.22
CA LEU A 27 -2.33 -5.17 -3.72
C LEU A 27 -1.13 -5.80 -4.44
N GLU A 28 -1.19 -7.09 -4.72
CA GLU A 28 -0.18 -7.82 -5.48
C GLU A 28 0.04 -7.21 -6.89
N THR A 29 -1.05 -6.90 -7.58
CA THR A 29 -0.99 -6.26 -8.91
C THR A 29 -0.39 -4.85 -8.79
N ALA A 30 -0.80 -4.06 -7.80
CA ALA A 30 -0.23 -2.75 -7.55
C ALA A 30 1.27 -2.82 -7.22
N CYS A 31 1.70 -3.80 -6.41
CA CYS A 31 3.12 -4.05 -6.13
C CYS A 31 3.91 -4.41 -7.40
N THR A 32 3.35 -5.23 -8.28
CA THR A 32 3.99 -5.60 -9.55
C THR A 32 4.19 -4.38 -10.43
N VAL A 33 3.17 -3.52 -10.54
CA VAL A 33 3.25 -2.25 -11.28
C VAL A 33 4.29 -1.32 -10.66
N ALA A 34 4.27 -1.17 -9.33
CA ALA A 34 5.24 -0.34 -8.61
C ALA A 34 6.68 -0.78 -8.86
N ASN A 35 6.95 -2.09 -8.86
CA ASN A 35 8.25 -2.64 -9.17
C ASN A 35 8.68 -2.37 -10.62
N GLY A 36 7.77 -2.50 -11.59
CA GLY A 36 8.04 -2.19 -12.99
C GLY A 36 8.34 -0.71 -13.22
N VAL A 37 7.57 0.18 -12.58
CA VAL A 37 7.83 1.63 -12.63
C VAL A 37 9.15 1.97 -11.96
N ARG A 38 9.47 1.37 -10.80
CA ARG A 38 10.76 1.54 -10.12
C ARG A 38 11.93 1.18 -11.02
N GLU A 39 11.86 0.05 -11.70
CA GLU A 39 12.90 -0.39 -12.61
C GLU A 39 13.07 0.58 -13.80
N THR A 40 11.97 1.04 -14.39
CA THR A 40 12.00 2.05 -15.45
C THR A 40 12.65 3.35 -14.97
N LEU A 41 12.30 3.82 -13.75
CA LEU A 41 12.90 5.03 -13.19
C LEU A 41 14.38 4.82 -12.85
N ARG A 42 14.78 3.65 -12.35
CA ARG A 42 16.18 3.31 -12.10
C ARG A 42 17.03 3.42 -13.37
N GLU A 43 16.53 2.88 -14.48
CA GLU A 43 17.21 3.01 -15.78
C GLU A 43 17.28 4.45 -16.28
N LEU A 44 16.22 5.25 -16.07
CA LEU A 44 16.15 6.64 -16.52
C LEU A 44 17.03 7.57 -15.71
N LEU A 45 17.06 7.37 -14.39
CA LEU A 45 17.77 8.24 -13.45
C LEU A 45 19.21 7.78 -13.19
N GLY A 46 19.58 6.57 -13.65
CA GLY A 46 20.91 6.00 -13.45
C GLY A 46 21.24 5.71 -11.99
N ALA A 47 20.24 5.63 -11.12
CA ALA A 47 20.40 5.42 -9.68
C ALA A 47 19.26 4.55 -9.13
N ASP A 48 19.52 3.86 -8.02
CA ASP A 48 18.49 3.08 -7.34
C ASP A 48 17.38 3.99 -6.81
N CYS A 49 16.13 3.57 -7.05
CA CYS A 49 14.95 4.32 -6.64
C CYS A 49 14.32 3.70 -5.39
N GLU A 50 14.28 4.48 -4.33
CA GLU A 50 13.49 4.15 -3.14
C GLU A 50 12.04 4.58 -3.39
N LEU A 51 11.13 3.59 -3.54
CA LEU A 51 9.74 3.81 -3.92
C LEU A 51 8.81 3.19 -2.89
N VAL A 52 7.83 3.97 -2.43
CA VAL A 52 6.77 3.54 -1.53
C VAL A 52 5.44 3.53 -2.28
N LEU A 53 4.74 2.41 -2.23
CA LEU A 53 3.40 2.25 -2.79
C LEU A 53 2.35 2.77 -1.81
N GLY A 54 1.50 3.70 -2.26
CA GLY A 54 0.32 4.12 -1.53
C GLY A 54 -0.81 3.09 -1.61
N GLU A 55 -1.74 3.16 -0.68
CA GLU A 55 -2.86 2.23 -0.64
C GLU A 55 -3.81 2.44 -1.83
N PRO A 56 -4.10 1.38 -2.62
CA PRO A 56 -5.07 1.46 -3.70
C PRO A 56 -6.47 1.78 -3.16
N ALA A 57 -7.09 2.83 -3.70
CA ALA A 57 -8.40 3.30 -3.28
C ALA A 57 -9.33 3.59 -4.46
N ALA A 58 -10.63 3.42 -4.24
CA ALA A 58 -11.63 3.92 -5.17
C ALA A 58 -11.67 5.45 -5.15
N LEU A 59 -11.74 6.07 -6.31
CA LEU A 59 -11.72 7.51 -6.45
C LEU A 59 -13.10 8.05 -6.88
N GLY A 60 -13.62 9.00 -6.10
CA GLY A 60 -14.83 9.74 -6.52
C GLY A 60 -14.50 10.87 -7.51
N ALA A 61 -15.49 11.28 -8.31
CA ALA A 61 -15.31 12.30 -9.35
C ALA A 61 -14.71 13.62 -8.83
N GLY A 62 -15.09 14.07 -7.64
CA GLY A 62 -14.55 15.31 -7.04
C GLY A 62 -13.06 15.17 -6.67
N ALA A 63 -12.66 14.03 -6.09
CA ALA A 63 -11.27 13.76 -5.75
C ALA A 63 -10.40 13.61 -6.99
N TRP A 64 -10.92 12.97 -8.05
CA TRP A 64 -10.25 12.89 -9.35
C TRP A 64 -10.00 14.28 -9.93
N SER A 65 -11.01 15.16 -9.96
CA SER A 65 -10.85 16.51 -10.49
C SER A 65 -9.79 17.33 -9.74
N LEU A 66 -9.64 17.12 -8.44
CA LEU A 66 -8.62 17.79 -7.64
C LEU A 66 -7.22 17.27 -7.98
N LEU A 67 -7.03 15.96 -8.08
CA LEU A 67 -5.75 15.34 -8.42
C LEU A 67 -5.28 15.70 -9.84
N ALA A 68 -6.21 15.76 -10.78
CA ALA A 68 -5.91 15.99 -12.19
C ALA A 68 -5.71 17.47 -12.54
N ARG A 69 -6.13 18.42 -11.68
CA ARG A 69 -6.12 19.85 -11.99
C ARG A 69 -4.73 20.41 -12.27
N ASP A 70 -3.77 20.05 -11.42
CA ASP A 70 -2.39 20.57 -11.47
C ASP A 70 -1.39 19.44 -11.85
N ALA A 71 -1.86 18.50 -12.66
CA ALA A 71 -1.08 17.36 -13.09
C ALA A 71 -1.03 17.25 -14.64
N LEU A 72 0.06 16.69 -15.14
CA LEU A 72 0.16 16.18 -16.48
C LEU A 72 -0.41 14.76 -16.51
N LEU A 73 -1.25 14.49 -17.47
CA LEU A 73 -1.95 13.21 -17.63
C LEU A 73 -1.46 12.51 -18.87
N PHE A 74 -1.07 11.25 -18.74
CA PHE A 74 -0.66 10.41 -19.87
C PHE A 74 -1.56 9.18 -19.91
N LEU A 75 -2.33 9.04 -20.97
CA LEU A 75 -3.27 7.94 -21.18
C LEU A 75 -2.58 6.79 -21.91
N THR A 76 -2.56 5.64 -21.28
CA THR A 76 -2.17 4.36 -21.88
C THR A 76 -3.44 3.54 -22.13
N ARG A 77 -3.72 3.21 -23.37
CA ARG A 77 -4.89 2.39 -23.71
C ARG A 77 -4.56 0.92 -23.63
N GLY A 78 -5.36 0.21 -22.85
CA GLY A 78 -5.41 -1.25 -22.83
C GLY A 78 -6.73 -1.74 -23.39
N ARG A 79 -6.81 -3.02 -23.69
CA ARG A 79 -8.02 -3.62 -24.26
C ARG A 79 -9.19 -3.65 -23.27
N ARG A 80 -8.89 -3.89 -21.99
CA ARG A 80 -9.89 -3.99 -20.92
C ARG A 80 -9.93 -2.75 -20.05
N THR A 81 -8.79 -2.14 -19.83
CA THR A 81 -8.61 -1.09 -18.85
C THR A 81 -7.69 -0.03 -19.43
N ASP A 82 -8.12 1.22 -19.41
CA ASP A 82 -7.27 2.36 -19.74
C ASP A 82 -6.59 2.84 -18.45
N ILE A 83 -5.30 3.11 -18.54
CA ILE A 83 -4.48 3.55 -17.40
C ILE A 83 -4.09 5.01 -17.62
N VAL A 84 -4.17 5.80 -16.57
CA VAL A 84 -3.73 7.19 -16.58
C VAL A 84 -2.56 7.35 -15.63
N LEU A 85 -1.39 7.66 -16.16
CA LEU A 85 -0.28 8.13 -15.37
C LEU A 85 -0.53 9.61 -15.03
N VAL A 86 -0.60 9.92 -13.74
CA VAL A 86 -0.83 11.26 -13.20
C VAL A 86 0.48 11.76 -12.63
N LEU A 87 1.01 12.85 -13.16
CA LEU A 87 2.26 13.43 -12.74
C LEU A 87 2.05 14.88 -12.35
N PRO A 88 2.10 15.23 -11.05
CA PRO A 88 2.01 16.61 -10.61
C PRO A 88 2.99 17.48 -11.38
N GLN A 89 2.58 18.65 -11.86
CA GLN A 89 3.35 19.48 -12.77
C GLN A 89 4.74 19.83 -12.23
N ARG A 90 4.83 20.07 -10.92
CA ARG A 90 6.10 20.33 -10.24
C ARG A 90 7.03 19.11 -10.28
N ASP A 91 6.49 17.93 -10.03
CA ASP A 91 7.26 16.68 -10.00
C ASP A 91 7.68 16.26 -11.42
N ALA A 92 6.81 16.53 -12.42
CA ALA A 92 7.12 16.34 -13.83
C ALA A 92 8.37 17.10 -14.25
N ARG A 93 8.44 18.37 -13.90
CA ARG A 93 9.60 19.21 -14.23
C ARG A 93 10.86 18.77 -13.51
N ARG A 94 10.76 18.44 -12.23
CA ARG A 94 11.88 17.86 -11.47
C ARG A 94 12.44 16.62 -12.13
N LEU A 95 11.56 15.72 -12.56
CA LEU A 95 11.94 14.48 -13.22
C LEU A 95 12.72 14.76 -14.51
N VAL A 96 12.25 15.67 -15.35
CA VAL A 96 12.90 16.03 -16.61
C VAL A 96 14.26 16.71 -16.38
N LEU A 97 14.32 17.72 -15.49
CA LEU A 97 15.56 18.43 -15.17
C LEU A 97 16.62 17.46 -14.64
N HIS A 98 16.22 16.57 -13.74
CA HIS A 98 17.13 15.55 -13.21
C HIS A 98 17.61 14.58 -14.32
N ALA A 99 16.71 14.14 -15.19
CA ALA A 99 17.05 13.27 -16.33
C ALA A 99 17.98 13.93 -17.35
N PHE A 100 17.97 15.27 -17.46
CA PHE A 100 18.92 16.05 -18.27
C PHE A 100 20.21 16.43 -17.55
N GLY A 101 20.34 16.07 -16.27
CA GLY A 101 21.51 16.41 -15.45
C GLY A 101 21.54 17.89 -15.03
N GLU A 102 20.39 18.57 -15.10
CA GLU A 102 20.25 19.93 -14.63
C GLU A 102 20.00 19.96 -13.12
N GLY A 103 20.51 20.98 -12.43
CA GLY A 103 20.38 21.10 -10.98
C GLY A 103 18.96 21.40 -10.50
N GLU A 104 18.74 21.40 -9.18
CA GLU A 104 17.44 21.49 -8.51
C GLU A 104 16.67 22.82 -8.67
N SER A 105 17.24 23.82 -9.36
CA SER A 105 16.57 25.10 -9.59
C SER A 105 15.38 24.93 -10.54
N LEU A 106 14.19 24.89 -9.95
CA LEU A 106 12.94 24.84 -10.72
C LEU A 106 12.58 26.26 -11.18
N PRO A 107 12.65 26.56 -12.47
CA PRO A 107 12.10 27.82 -12.98
C PRO A 107 10.58 27.81 -12.81
N ASP A 108 9.98 28.96 -12.50
CA ASP A 108 8.53 29.10 -12.46
C ASP A 108 7.89 28.95 -13.86
N GLY A 109 6.71 28.36 -13.93
CA GLY A 109 5.91 28.27 -15.16
C GLY A 109 5.54 26.85 -15.60
N ALA A 110 4.90 26.76 -16.75
CA ALA A 110 4.49 25.50 -17.37
C ALA A 110 5.69 24.80 -18.04
N CYS A 111 5.57 23.47 -18.24
CA CYS A 111 6.57 22.72 -19.00
C CYS A 111 6.69 23.24 -20.43
N SER A 112 7.90 23.36 -20.92
CA SER A 112 8.19 23.65 -22.32
C SER A 112 7.81 22.48 -23.24
N ALA A 113 7.72 22.72 -24.54
CA ALA A 113 7.43 21.66 -25.51
C ALA A 113 8.47 20.52 -25.48
N LEU A 114 9.73 20.85 -25.24
CA LEU A 114 10.81 19.85 -25.12
C LEU A 114 10.64 19.00 -23.86
N GLU A 115 10.34 19.62 -22.73
CA GLU A 115 10.07 18.91 -21.46
C GLU A 115 8.85 18.00 -21.59
N LEU A 116 7.77 18.49 -22.22
CA LEU A 116 6.57 17.67 -22.48
C LEU A 116 6.90 16.46 -23.37
N HIS A 117 7.70 16.63 -24.41
CA HIS A 117 8.11 15.52 -25.26
C HIS A 117 8.98 14.49 -24.51
N ALA A 118 9.88 14.97 -23.65
CA ALA A 118 10.67 14.10 -22.77
C ALA A 118 9.78 13.30 -21.81
N LEU A 119 8.79 13.96 -21.19
CA LEU A 119 7.82 13.32 -20.30
C LEU A 119 6.95 12.29 -21.02
N GLU A 120 6.53 12.57 -22.24
CA GLU A 120 5.81 11.62 -23.09
C GLU A 120 6.63 10.34 -23.33
N ARG A 121 7.92 10.47 -23.61
CA ARG A 121 8.81 9.32 -23.75
C ARG A 121 9.01 8.56 -22.46
N ILE A 122 9.10 9.25 -21.31
CA ILE A 122 9.17 8.62 -19.99
C ILE A 122 7.88 7.84 -19.72
N ALA A 123 6.72 8.48 -19.92
CA ALA A 123 5.43 7.84 -19.74
C ALA A 123 5.25 6.61 -20.66
N ALA A 124 5.71 6.70 -21.91
CA ALA A 124 5.69 5.57 -22.84
C ALA A 124 6.58 4.40 -22.37
N ARG A 125 7.72 4.68 -21.72
CA ARG A 125 8.54 3.62 -21.12
C ARG A 125 7.87 3.00 -19.88
N CYS A 126 7.22 3.80 -19.06
CA CYS A 126 6.46 3.31 -17.92
C CYS A 126 5.24 2.45 -18.33
N SER A 127 4.73 2.62 -19.56
CA SER A 127 3.53 1.89 -19.99
C SER A 127 3.67 0.37 -19.96
N ALA A 128 4.85 -0.16 -20.17
CA ALA A 128 5.13 -1.59 -20.06
C ALA A 128 4.91 -2.13 -18.62
N ALA A 129 5.11 -1.30 -17.60
CA ALA A 129 4.84 -1.66 -16.23
C ALA A 129 3.33 -1.84 -15.93
N PHE A 130 2.44 -1.36 -16.81
CA PHE A 130 0.99 -1.43 -16.65
C PHE A 130 0.37 -2.71 -17.22
N ASP A 131 1.14 -3.54 -17.92
CA ASP A 131 0.69 -4.81 -18.49
C ASP A 131 -0.08 -5.68 -17.48
N PRO A 132 0.33 -5.81 -16.20
CA PRO A 132 -0.41 -6.58 -15.21
C PRO A 132 -1.83 -6.06 -14.93
N LEU A 133 -2.06 -4.74 -15.07
CA LEU A 133 -3.38 -4.12 -14.91
C LEU A 133 -4.27 -4.37 -16.14
N CYS A 134 -3.67 -4.40 -17.31
CA CYS A 134 -4.38 -4.57 -18.58
C CYS A 134 -4.62 -6.05 -18.92
N ALA A 135 -3.93 -6.98 -18.24
CA ALA A 135 -3.84 -8.41 -18.57
C ALA A 135 -3.33 -8.68 -20.00
N GLU A 136 -2.68 -7.71 -20.61
CA GLU A 136 -2.09 -7.75 -21.95
C GLU A 136 -1.07 -6.63 -22.12
N ARG A 137 -0.30 -6.66 -23.20
CA ARG A 137 0.61 -5.56 -23.53
C ARG A 137 -0.17 -4.27 -23.77
N CYS A 138 0.18 -3.24 -23.02
CA CYS A 138 -0.38 -1.93 -23.17
C CYS A 138 0.20 -1.24 -24.43
N GLY A 139 -0.61 -0.42 -25.05
CA GLY A 139 -0.16 0.50 -26.11
C GLY A 139 0.76 1.59 -25.56
N GLY A 140 1.30 2.40 -26.44
CA GLY A 140 2.07 3.59 -26.03
C GLY A 140 1.23 4.56 -25.23
N SER A 141 1.90 5.35 -24.39
CA SER A 141 1.30 6.42 -23.60
C SER A 141 1.27 7.72 -24.39
N ARG A 142 0.20 8.50 -24.28
CA ARG A 142 0.08 9.82 -24.89
C ARG A 142 -0.40 10.87 -23.89
N PRO A 143 0.03 12.12 -24.03
CA PRO A 143 -0.50 13.20 -23.20
C PRO A 143 -1.98 13.45 -23.53
N VAL A 144 -2.76 13.79 -22.51
CA VAL A 144 -4.20 14.08 -22.60
C VAL A 144 -4.60 15.22 -21.70
N GLY A 145 -5.62 15.97 -22.12
CA GLY A 145 -6.27 16.97 -21.26
C GLY A 145 -7.19 16.31 -20.25
N ILE A 146 -7.46 17.01 -19.14
CA ILE A 146 -8.37 16.52 -18.07
C ILE A 146 -9.76 16.17 -18.60
N GLY A 147 -10.25 16.91 -19.61
CA GLY A 147 -11.55 16.67 -20.24
C GLY A 147 -11.60 15.44 -21.14
N GLU A 148 -10.45 14.88 -21.50
CA GLU A 148 -10.36 13.68 -22.34
C GLU A 148 -10.34 12.38 -21.52
N VAL A 149 -10.11 12.49 -20.23
CA VAL A 149 -10.00 11.33 -19.33
C VAL A 149 -11.29 11.19 -18.53
N PRO A 150 -12.01 10.06 -18.67
CA PRO A 150 -13.14 9.77 -17.79
C PRO A 150 -12.67 9.60 -16.35
N VAL A 151 -13.61 9.68 -15.41
CA VAL A 151 -13.30 9.49 -13.98
C VAL A 151 -12.67 8.13 -13.76
N CYS A 152 -11.54 8.12 -13.06
CA CYS A 152 -10.89 6.87 -12.69
C CYS A 152 -11.71 6.14 -11.63
N ALA A 153 -11.87 4.82 -11.82
CA ALA A 153 -12.57 3.95 -10.87
C ALA A 153 -11.70 3.63 -9.65
N ALA A 154 -10.39 3.51 -9.85
CA ALA A 154 -9.42 3.27 -8.79
C ALA A 154 -8.16 4.11 -9.02
N TYR A 155 -7.41 4.33 -7.94
CA TYR A 155 -6.19 5.12 -7.96
C TYR A 155 -5.25 4.65 -6.85
N PHE A 156 -3.94 4.70 -7.13
CA PHE A 156 -2.89 4.59 -6.12
C PHE A 156 -1.71 5.48 -6.51
N ASP A 157 -0.95 5.92 -5.51
CA ASP A 157 0.25 6.73 -5.71
C ASP A 157 1.53 5.92 -5.47
N LEU A 158 2.56 6.32 -6.17
CA LEU A 158 3.92 5.82 -6.04
C LEU A 158 4.79 7.00 -5.59
N ARG A 159 5.32 6.95 -4.38
CA ARG A 159 6.16 8.01 -3.83
C ARG A 159 7.62 7.59 -3.93
N VAL A 160 8.37 8.30 -4.72
CA VAL A 160 9.82 8.12 -4.84
C VAL A 160 10.50 9.07 -3.86
N HIS A 161 11.38 8.55 -3.01
CA HIS A 161 12.13 9.33 -2.01
C HIS A 161 13.56 9.62 -2.46
N ALA A 162 14.17 8.69 -3.18
CA ALA A 162 15.53 8.80 -3.71
C ALA A 162 15.59 8.24 -5.14
N PRO A 163 16.44 8.76 -6.03
CA PRO A 163 17.37 9.87 -5.86
C PRO A 163 16.67 11.25 -5.90
N LEU A 164 15.42 11.28 -6.31
CA LEU A 164 14.62 12.49 -6.50
C LEU A 164 13.25 12.28 -5.83
N ALA A 165 12.86 13.17 -4.92
CA ALA A 165 11.54 13.15 -4.30
C ALA A 165 10.47 13.57 -5.31
N LEU A 166 9.59 12.63 -5.69
CA LEU A 166 8.45 12.88 -6.58
C LEU A 166 7.30 11.91 -6.32
N THR A 167 6.12 12.26 -6.78
CA THR A 167 4.92 11.44 -6.71
C THR A 167 4.40 11.13 -8.10
N LEU A 168 4.11 9.87 -8.35
CA LEU A 168 3.46 9.38 -9.57
C LEU A 168 2.10 8.80 -9.18
N GLY A 169 1.03 9.20 -9.84
CA GLY A 169 -0.29 8.61 -9.64
C GLY A 169 -0.63 7.63 -10.76
N ILE A 170 -1.27 6.54 -10.42
CA ILE A 170 -1.78 5.54 -11.36
C ILE A 170 -3.30 5.51 -11.23
N GLY A 171 -4.00 6.06 -12.21
CA GLY A 171 -5.45 6.03 -12.33
C GLY A 171 -5.92 4.92 -13.26
N ILE A 172 -6.99 4.24 -12.88
CA ILE A 172 -7.62 3.16 -13.65
C ILE A 172 -9.00 3.61 -14.05
N VAL A 173 -9.25 3.72 -15.35
CA VAL A 173 -10.45 4.35 -15.92
C VAL A 173 -11.67 3.42 -15.89
N ARG A 174 -11.48 2.13 -16.10
CA ARG A 174 -12.57 1.15 -16.08
C ARG A 174 -12.53 0.31 -14.81
N GLU A 175 -13.69 -0.20 -14.41
CA GLU A 175 -13.73 -1.21 -13.35
C GLU A 175 -12.87 -2.40 -13.76
N LEU A 176 -11.93 -2.73 -12.89
CA LEU A 176 -11.21 -3.98 -13.02
C LEU A 176 -12.22 -5.13 -12.85
N PRO A 177 -12.10 -6.22 -13.60
CA PRO A 177 -12.88 -7.41 -13.30
C PRO A 177 -12.65 -7.79 -11.84
N GLU A 178 -13.72 -8.14 -11.13
CA GLU A 178 -13.58 -8.65 -9.77
C GLU A 178 -12.48 -9.73 -9.77
N PRO A 179 -11.54 -9.67 -8.84
CA PRO A 179 -10.56 -10.74 -8.73
C PRO A 179 -11.36 -12.03 -8.59
N GLY A 180 -11.14 -12.94 -9.53
CA GLY A 180 -11.72 -14.28 -9.43
C GLY A 180 -11.45 -14.84 -8.02
N PRO A 181 -12.18 -15.85 -7.56
CA PRO A 181 -11.99 -16.39 -6.24
C PRO A 181 -10.49 -16.60 -6.02
N VAL A 182 -9.95 -15.88 -5.03
CA VAL A 182 -8.53 -15.98 -4.66
C VAL A 182 -8.29 -17.47 -4.44
N ALA A 183 -7.50 -18.08 -5.31
CA ALA A 183 -7.12 -19.46 -5.13
C ALA A 183 -6.46 -19.53 -3.75
N LEU A 184 -7.14 -20.15 -2.79
CA LEU A 184 -6.61 -20.32 -1.45
C LEU A 184 -5.25 -20.98 -1.62
N ILE A 185 -4.21 -20.31 -1.15
CA ILE A 185 -2.86 -20.86 -1.16
C ILE A 185 -2.96 -22.20 -0.44
N SER A 186 -2.65 -23.27 -1.15
CA SER A 186 -2.65 -24.60 -0.52
C SER A 186 -1.73 -24.56 0.70
N PRO A 187 -2.14 -25.06 1.86
CA PRO A 187 -1.26 -25.15 3.02
C PRO A 187 0.10 -25.75 2.70
N ARG A 188 0.17 -26.69 1.77
CA ARG A 188 1.42 -27.30 1.28
C ARG A 188 2.34 -26.32 0.56
N ALA A 189 1.81 -25.26 -0.04
CA ALA A 189 2.63 -24.22 -0.66
C ALA A 189 3.34 -23.33 0.38
N LEU A 190 2.88 -23.38 1.63
CA LEU A 190 3.49 -22.66 2.75
C LEU A 190 4.55 -23.49 3.48
N ASP A 191 4.63 -24.82 3.24
CA ASP A 191 5.58 -25.71 3.92
C ASP A 191 7.04 -25.24 3.82
N PRO A 192 7.54 -24.70 2.68
CA PRO A 192 8.91 -24.20 2.59
C PRO A 192 9.09 -22.77 3.13
N VAL A 193 8.04 -22.10 3.60
CA VAL A 193 8.12 -20.70 4.05
C VAL A 193 8.51 -20.65 5.53
N GLU A 194 9.75 -20.23 5.80
CA GLU A 194 10.21 -19.98 7.16
C GLU A 194 9.81 -18.58 7.62
N VAL A 195 9.28 -18.49 8.83
CA VAL A 195 8.93 -17.21 9.47
C VAL A 195 9.60 -17.10 10.83
N GLU A 196 10.16 -15.92 11.11
CA GLU A 196 10.74 -15.65 12.43
C GLU A 196 9.61 -15.46 13.46
N ALA A 197 9.59 -16.33 14.46
CA ALA A 197 8.67 -16.25 15.59
C ALA A 197 9.42 -15.87 16.87
N ARG A 198 8.91 -14.88 17.60
CA ARG A 198 9.46 -14.41 18.88
C ARG A 198 8.50 -14.71 20.00
N ALA A 199 8.99 -15.43 21.01
CA ALA A 199 8.26 -15.64 22.25
C ALA A 199 8.66 -14.55 23.27
N VAL A 200 7.70 -13.68 23.62
CA VAL A 200 7.91 -12.59 24.59
C VAL A 200 7.34 -13.04 25.93
N PHE A 201 8.21 -13.23 26.92
CA PHE A 201 7.85 -13.74 28.25
C PHE A 201 7.52 -12.64 29.23
N ALA A 202 8.20 -11.50 29.10
CA ALA A 202 7.99 -10.35 29.98
C ALA A 202 8.44 -9.06 29.27
N GLU A 203 7.76 -7.99 29.60
CA GLU A 203 8.05 -6.64 29.12
C GLU A 203 8.15 -5.69 30.30
N GLY A 204 8.90 -4.60 30.14
CA GLY A 204 9.02 -3.55 31.14
C GLY A 204 9.52 -2.27 30.50
N THR A 205 9.18 -1.16 31.13
CA THR A 205 9.64 0.17 30.73
C THR A 205 10.83 0.57 31.59
N ILE A 206 11.89 1.06 30.96
CA ILE A 206 13.10 1.54 31.62
C ILE A 206 13.41 2.96 31.16
N GLU A 207 13.86 3.79 32.09
CA GLU A 207 14.34 5.14 31.72
C GLU A 207 15.64 5.07 30.94
N ALA A 208 15.81 5.97 29.95
CA ALA A 208 17.02 6.01 29.13
C ALA A 208 18.30 6.20 29.95
N ALA A 209 18.21 6.93 31.07
CA ALA A 209 19.33 7.12 31.99
C ALA A 209 19.72 5.84 32.73
N GLU A 210 18.76 4.97 33.04
CA GLU A 210 19.00 3.67 33.65
C GLU A 210 19.52 2.68 32.62
N PHE A 211 18.99 2.71 31.41
CA PHE A 211 19.43 1.87 30.30
C PHE A 211 20.94 1.96 30.05
N VAL A 212 21.49 3.18 30.04
CA VAL A 212 22.95 3.40 29.85
C VAL A 212 23.78 2.86 31.02
N ARG A 213 23.19 2.62 32.18
CA ARG A 213 23.88 2.13 33.38
C ARG A 213 23.80 0.62 33.56
N ILE A 214 23.14 -0.10 32.66
CA ILE A 214 23.01 -1.56 32.74
C ILE A 214 24.39 -2.22 32.67
N ARG A 215 24.68 -3.09 33.61
CA ARG A 215 25.92 -3.87 33.70
C ARG A 215 25.61 -5.32 34.05
N PRO A 216 26.50 -6.25 33.79
CA PRO A 216 26.35 -7.61 34.27
C PRO A 216 26.05 -7.63 35.79
N GLY A 217 24.96 -8.30 36.17
CA GLY A 217 24.44 -8.33 37.56
C GLY A 217 23.36 -7.30 37.88
N THR A 218 23.03 -6.38 36.94
CA THR A 218 21.88 -5.46 37.13
C THR A 218 20.58 -6.24 37.10
N VAL A 219 19.71 -6.02 38.11
CA VAL A 219 18.35 -6.60 38.14
C VAL A 219 17.38 -5.59 37.59
N LEU A 220 16.71 -5.98 36.51
CA LEU A 220 15.66 -5.17 35.86
C LEU A 220 14.29 -5.64 36.37
N LYS A 221 13.49 -4.71 36.88
CA LYS A 221 12.10 -4.98 37.22
C LYS A 221 11.24 -4.87 36.00
N LEU A 222 10.50 -5.93 35.66
CA LEU A 222 9.60 -5.95 34.50
C LEU A 222 8.16 -5.74 34.94
N ASP A 223 7.32 -5.19 34.07
CA ASP A 223 5.92 -4.85 34.37
C ASP A 223 5.00 -6.09 34.30
N THR A 224 5.49 -7.15 33.65
CA THR A 224 4.74 -8.40 33.52
C THR A 224 4.68 -9.16 34.83
N LYS A 225 3.47 -9.54 35.26
CA LYS A 225 3.25 -10.33 36.49
C LYS A 225 3.82 -11.74 36.33
N VAL A 226 4.38 -12.28 37.41
CA VAL A 226 4.83 -13.67 37.45
C VAL A 226 3.65 -14.60 37.21
N GLY A 227 3.82 -15.53 36.24
CA GLY A 227 2.76 -16.45 35.81
C GLY A 227 1.80 -15.90 34.77
N ALA A 228 1.99 -14.67 34.31
CA ALA A 228 1.24 -14.16 33.15
C ALA A 228 1.60 -14.96 31.87
N PRO A 229 0.61 -15.19 30.98
CA PRO A 229 0.87 -15.89 29.74
C PRO A 229 1.84 -15.11 28.87
N ALA A 230 2.82 -15.81 28.32
CA ALA A 230 3.73 -15.28 27.31
C ALA A 230 2.99 -15.08 25.98
N SER A 231 3.51 -14.21 25.11
CA SER A 231 3.00 -14.01 23.77
C SER A 231 3.96 -14.56 22.72
N LEU A 232 3.40 -15.19 21.68
CA LEU A 232 4.12 -15.57 20.48
C LEU A 232 3.80 -14.56 19.37
N ASN A 233 4.83 -13.88 18.87
CA ASN A 233 4.70 -12.83 17.86
C ASN A 233 5.43 -13.22 16.57
N VAL A 234 4.87 -12.83 15.42
CA VAL A 234 5.55 -12.85 14.12
C VAL A 234 5.55 -11.41 13.58
N GLY A 235 6.74 -10.84 13.45
CA GLY A 235 6.89 -9.40 13.29
C GLY A 235 6.23 -8.65 14.46
N GLU A 236 5.36 -7.69 14.17
CA GLU A 236 4.61 -6.93 15.18
C GLU A 236 3.27 -7.58 15.59
N ARG A 237 2.88 -8.66 14.94
CA ARG A 237 1.58 -9.30 15.15
C ARG A 237 1.66 -10.40 16.20
N ARG A 238 0.84 -10.28 17.24
CA ARG A 238 0.63 -11.35 18.21
C ARG A 238 -0.22 -12.46 17.59
N LEU A 239 0.33 -13.70 17.60
CA LEU A 239 -0.33 -14.88 17.03
C LEU A 239 -0.96 -15.78 18.09
N ALA A 240 -0.32 -15.89 19.25
CA ALA A 240 -0.78 -16.81 20.26
C ALA A 240 -0.40 -16.33 21.67
N ALA A 241 -1.13 -16.85 22.67
CA ALA A 241 -0.76 -16.79 24.07
C ALA A 241 -0.41 -18.19 24.57
N GLY A 242 0.52 -18.27 25.51
CA GLY A 242 0.94 -19.58 26.02
C GLY A 242 1.93 -19.48 27.17
N VAL A 243 2.59 -20.59 27.46
CA VAL A 243 3.56 -20.71 28.54
C VAL A 243 4.90 -21.19 28.01
N ALA A 244 5.96 -20.56 28.50
CA ALA A 244 7.30 -21.03 28.25
C ALA A 244 7.59 -22.32 29.01
N GLY A 245 8.34 -23.19 28.38
CA GLY A 245 8.78 -24.46 28.98
C GLY A 245 10.09 -24.94 28.39
N VAL A 246 10.47 -26.13 28.76
CA VAL A 246 11.65 -26.80 28.22
C VAL A 246 11.25 -28.19 27.75
N VAL A 247 11.60 -28.52 26.51
CA VAL A 247 11.41 -29.86 25.94
C VAL A 247 12.74 -30.34 25.36
N ALA A 248 13.19 -31.49 25.78
CA ALA A 248 14.46 -32.08 25.34
C ALA A 248 15.66 -31.10 25.40
N ALA A 249 15.79 -30.39 26.54
CA ALA A 249 16.82 -29.37 26.80
C ALA A 249 16.77 -28.14 25.85
N ARG A 250 15.67 -27.93 25.14
CA ARG A 250 15.43 -26.74 24.30
C ARG A 250 14.29 -25.93 24.87
N THR A 251 14.39 -24.61 24.77
CA THR A 251 13.26 -23.72 25.08
C THR A 251 12.08 -24.03 24.19
N ALA A 252 10.90 -24.21 24.78
CA ALA A 252 9.67 -24.51 24.09
C ALA A 252 8.58 -23.52 24.50
N PHE A 253 7.59 -23.34 23.65
CA PHE A 253 6.42 -22.53 23.89
C PHE A 253 5.15 -23.39 23.74
N LEU A 254 4.40 -23.55 24.83
CA LEU A 254 3.13 -24.26 24.80
C LEU A 254 2.01 -23.26 24.52
N VAL A 255 1.39 -23.38 23.35
CA VAL A 255 0.27 -22.54 22.95
C VAL A 255 -0.99 -22.94 23.71
N HIS A 256 -1.62 -22.00 24.41
CA HIS A 256 -2.91 -22.20 25.08
C HIS A 256 -4.06 -21.59 24.28
N ASP A 257 -3.82 -20.43 23.65
CA ASP A 257 -4.80 -19.72 22.86
C ASP A 257 -4.13 -19.17 21.60
N ALA A 258 -4.72 -19.44 20.43
CA ALA A 258 -4.20 -19.04 19.13
C ALA A 258 -5.18 -18.06 18.49
N ALA A 259 -4.68 -16.88 18.13
CA ALA A 259 -5.45 -15.88 17.40
C ALA A 259 -5.67 -16.27 15.90
N PHE A 260 -5.37 -17.51 15.51
CA PHE A 260 -5.63 -18.02 14.17
C PHE A 260 -7.09 -18.45 14.05
N GLY A 261 -7.85 -17.62 13.35
CA GLY A 261 -9.00 -18.05 12.58
C GLY A 261 -10.12 -18.66 13.41
N ALA A 262 -10.89 -17.84 14.11
CA ALA A 262 -12.31 -18.09 14.02
C ALA A 262 -12.69 -17.88 12.55
N ALA A 263 -12.79 -18.96 11.79
CA ALA A 263 -13.48 -18.93 10.51
C ALA A 263 -14.84 -18.27 10.76
N PRO A 264 -15.30 -17.30 9.94
CA PRO A 264 -16.64 -16.79 10.06
C PRO A 264 -17.57 -17.98 9.96
N ALA A 265 -18.34 -18.22 11.01
CA ALA A 265 -19.39 -19.22 11.00
C ALA A 265 -20.33 -18.93 9.83
N SER A 266 -20.55 -19.92 9.00
CA SER A 266 -21.37 -19.97 7.78
C SER A 266 -22.79 -19.48 8.03
#